data_2b65cdb9c29143915720821e249563d6
#
_entry.id   2b65cdb9c29143915720821e249563d6
#
_cell.length_a   1.000
_cell.length_b   1.000
_cell.length_c   1.000
_cell.angle_alpha   90.00
_cell.angle_beta   90.00
_cell.angle_gamma   90.00
#
_symmetry.space_group_name_H-M   'P 1'
#
loop_
_entity.id
_entity.type
_entity.pdbx_description
1 polymer ?
#
loop_
_entity_poly.entity_id
_entity_poly.type
_entity_poly.pdbx_seq_one_letter_code
_entity_poly.pdbx_strand_id
1 'polypeptide(L)'
;MTKKLIALCFLLCCFIGTGVFCLYMFMAERAETEDVGSYIYESLSIPVEAPPEDDAPFTFSYDAESLLEQNSDFLGYLAIPDTDINFPIVQGRDNQHYLSHAFDGSYSVFGCPFLDNRTAPDGDILVIHGHNMGSNRTEMFSSLLSFQAAAYAAEHNTAYFSLTSFTEGESEEFRLFAVLNLDVYSEFDYFRSHFDSAEDRVEFLSFLSSRSLYETDFSPEHRILFLSTCNRAYGEDNRLLLVFGQTNIDAAQ
;
A
#
# COMPACT_ATOMS: atom_id res chain seq x y z
N MET A 1 31.02 -6.19 -53.13
CA MET A 1 30.51 -5.33 -52.06
C MET A 1 31.36 -4.07 -51.99
N THR A 2 30.79 -2.88 -52.11
CA THR A 2 31.56 -1.63 -52.08
C THR A 2 32.05 -1.31 -50.69
N LYS A 3 33.25 -0.69 -50.55
CA LYS A 3 33.83 -0.30 -49.24
C LYS A 3 32.84 0.50 -48.39
N LYS A 4 31.94 1.28 -49.02
CA LYS A 4 30.86 2.03 -48.36
C LYS A 4 29.80 1.11 -47.69
N LEU A 5 29.45 -0.01 -48.34
CA LEU A 5 28.49 -0.96 -47.81
C LEU A 5 29.04 -1.70 -46.58
N ILE A 6 30.33 -2.07 -46.62
CA ILE A 6 31.02 -2.70 -45.47
C ILE A 6 31.07 -1.74 -44.27
N ALA A 7 31.42 -0.47 -44.49
CA ALA A 7 31.47 0.52 -43.45
C ALA A 7 30.05 0.78 -42.83
N LEU A 8 29.00 0.80 -43.67
CA LEU A 8 27.64 0.95 -43.19
C LEU A 8 27.17 -0.24 -42.34
N CYS A 9 27.48 -1.47 -42.78
CA CYS A 9 27.19 -2.68 -42.02
C CYS A 9 27.94 -2.71 -40.68
N PHE A 10 29.21 -2.29 -40.65
CA PHE A 10 29.97 -2.19 -39.41
C PHE A 10 29.40 -1.18 -38.43
N LEU A 11 29.04 0.00 -38.91
CA LEU A 11 28.37 1.03 -38.11
C LEU A 11 27.02 0.52 -37.54
N LEU A 12 26.21 -0.15 -38.35
CA LEU A 12 24.93 -0.72 -37.92
C LEU A 12 25.12 -1.80 -36.84
N CYS A 13 26.13 -2.68 -37.00
CA CYS A 13 26.47 -3.68 -35.98
C CYS A 13 26.93 -3.02 -34.66
N CYS A 14 27.69 -1.93 -34.71
CA CYS A 14 28.10 -1.19 -33.53
C CYS A 14 26.88 -0.54 -32.82
N PHE A 15 25.97 0.05 -33.58
CA PHE A 15 24.75 0.64 -33.01
C PHE A 15 23.84 -0.41 -32.35
N ILE A 16 23.65 -1.56 -33.01
CA ILE A 16 22.88 -2.68 -32.45
C ILE A 16 23.56 -3.23 -31.19
N GLY A 17 24.89 -3.41 -31.25
CA GLY A 17 25.68 -3.91 -30.11
C GLY A 17 25.61 -2.98 -28.90
N THR A 18 25.74 -1.66 -29.10
CA THR A 18 25.59 -0.68 -28.01
C THR A 18 24.15 -0.63 -27.46
N GLY A 19 23.13 -0.71 -28.32
CA GLY A 19 21.75 -0.76 -27.91
C GLY A 19 21.43 -1.99 -27.07
N VAL A 20 21.89 -3.18 -27.49
CA VAL A 20 21.72 -4.43 -26.73
C VAL A 20 22.46 -4.36 -25.39
N PHE A 21 23.71 -3.83 -25.40
CA PHE A 21 24.48 -3.67 -24.18
C PHE A 21 23.81 -2.70 -23.19
N CYS A 22 23.32 -1.55 -23.65
CA CYS A 22 22.58 -0.60 -22.79
C CYS A 22 21.30 -1.22 -22.23
N LEU A 23 20.56 -1.97 -23.05
CA LEU A 23 19.36 -2.67 -22.59
C LEU A 23 19.71 -3.75 -21.55
N TYR A 24 20.77 -4.52 -21.79
CA TYR A 24 21.26 -5.52 -20.83
C TYR A 24 21.66 -4.87 -19.49
N MET A 25 22.44 -3.77 -19.53
CA MET A 25 22.84 -3.05 -18.32
C MET A 25 21.61 -2.50 -17.56
N PHE A 26 20.67 -1.91 -18.30
CA PHE A 26 19.41 -1.41 -17.70
C PHE A 26 18.60 -2.54 -17.06
N MET A 27 18.49 -3.71 -17.71
CA MET A 27 17.78 -4.86 -17.15
C MET A 27 18.53 -5.47 -15.96
N ALA A 28 19.86 -5.51 -16.00
CA ALA A 28 20.67 -6.01 -14.89
C ALA A 28 20.56 -5.10 -13.65
N GLU A 29 20.67 -3.78 -13.84
CA GLU A 29 20.49 -2.78 -12.77
C GLU A 29 19.09 -2.87 -12.17
N ARG A 30 18.07 -3.03 -13.01
CA ARG A 30 16.70 -3.21 -12.54
C ARG A 30 16.50 -4.50 -11.75
N ALA A 31 17.05 -5.62 -12.20
CA ALA A 31 16.98 -6.90 -11.51
C ALA A 31 17.69 -6.85 -10.14
N GLU A 32 18.87 -6.20 -10.07
CA GLU A 32 19.60 -6.00 -8.82
C GLU A 32 18.81 -5.11 -7.84
N THR A 33 18.18 -4.04 -8.34
CA THR A 33 17.36 -3.14 -7.53
C THR A 33 16.08 -3.84 -7.02
N GLU A 34 15.45 -4.68 -7.86
CA GLU A 34 14.30 -5.48 -7.46
C GLU A 34 14.68 -6.48 -6.34
N ASP A 35 15.82 -7.15 -6.44
CA ASP A 35 16.29 -8.12 -5.45
C ASP A 35 16.58 -7.45 -4.10
N VAL A 36 17.29 -6.32 -4.10
CA VAL A 36 17.56 -5.55 -2.88
C VAL A 36 16.27 -5.03 -2.25
N GLY A 37 15.32 -4.52 -3.06
CA GLY A 37 14.04 -4.04 -2.59
C GLY A 37 13.25 -5.14 -1.87
N SER A 38 13.14 -6.33 -2.45
CA SER A 38 12.43 -7.45 -1.85
C SER A 38 13.08 -7.90 -0.52
N TYR A 39 14.40 -7.94 -0.46
CA TYR A 39 15.14 -8.29 0.75
C TYR A 39 14.90 -7.29 1.90
N ILE A 40 14.87 -6.00 1.62
CA ILE A 40 14.59 -4.97 2.64
C ILE A 40 13.20 -5.21 3.26
N TYR A 41 12.19 -5.47 2.44
CA TYR A 41 10.84 -5.73 2.95
C TYR A 41 10.72 -7.04 3.71
N GLU A 42 11.34 -8.10 3.25
CA GLU A 42 11.38 -9.38 3.96
C GLU A 42 12.08 -9.22 5.33
N SER A 43 13.12 -8.41 5.42
CA SER A 43 13.83 -8.13 6.67
C SER A 43 13.04 -7.25 7.65
N LEU A 44 12.10 -6.44 7.16
CA LEU A 44 11.25 -5.56 7.96
C LEU A 44 9.91 -6.22 8.32
N SER A 45 9.53 -7.31 7.64
CA SER A 45 8.30 -8.05 7.95
C SER A 45 8.40 -8.70 9.32
N ILE A 46 7.38 -8.47 10.16
CA ILE A 46 7.26 -9.07 11.47
C ILE A 46 6.31 -10.27 11.41
N PRO A 47 6.48 -11.30 12.26
CA PRO A 47 5.50 -12.37 12.35
C PRO A 47 4.12 -11.81 12.72
N VAL A 48 3.11 -12.08 11.90
CA VAL A 48 1.72 -11.68 12.09
C VAL A 48 0.88 -12.94 12.13
N GLU A 49 0.40 -13.28 13.30
CA GLU A 49 -0.55 -14.37 13.51
C GLU A 49 -1.85 -13.76 14.03
N ALA A 50 -2.98 -14.29 13.57
CA ALA A 50 -4.27 -13.90 14.13
C ALA A 50 -4.29 -14.22 15.65
N PRO A 51 -5.03 -13.43 16.46
CA PRO A 51 -5.13 -13.70 17.90
C PRO A 51 -5.58 -15.14 18.16
N PRO A 52 -4.99 -15.83 19.12
CA PRO A 52 -5.29 -17.25 19.39
C PRO A 52 -6.70 -17.48 19.97
N GLU A 53 -7.35 -16.43 20.44
CA GLU A 53 -8.72 -16.42 20.99
C GLU A 53 -9.50 -15.25 20.37
N ASP A 54 -10.80 -15.42 20.13
CA ASP A 54 -11.67 -14.43 19.48
C ASP A 54 -11.71 -13.05 20.19
N ASP A 55 -11.38 -13.00 21.49
CA ASP A 55 -11.40 -11.78 22.31
C ASP A 55 -10.00 -11.25 22.66
N ALA A 56 -8.91 -11.89 22.21
CA ALA A 56 -7.57 -11.42 22.51
C ALA A 56 -7.19 -10.24 21.58
N PRO A 57 -6.67 -9.12 22.12
CA PRO A 57 -6.23 -8.02 21.28
C PRO A 57 -5.06 -8.44 20.40
N PHE A 58 -5.10 -8.04 19.14
CA PHE A 58 -3.95 -8.19 18.25
C PHE A 58 -2.85 -7.21 18.66
N THR A 59 -1.64 -7.72 18.80
CA THR A 59 -0.47 -6.92 19.18
C THR A 59 0.65 -7.08 18.16
N PHE A 60 1.26 -5.96 17.79
CA PHE A 60 2.49 -5.97 16.99
C PHE A 60 3.70 -6.19 17.89
N SER A 61 4.66 -7.00 17.41
CA SER A 61 5.95 -7.20 18.06
C SER A 61 7.06 -6.62 17.19
N TYR A 62 7.29 -5.30 17.28
CA TYR A 62 8.38 -4.62 16.60
C TYR A 62 9.03 -3.59 17.54
N ASP A 63 10.29 -3.30 17.29
CA ASP A 63 11.04 -2.25 17.99
C ASP A 63 10.82 -0.90 17.30
N ALA A 64 9.87 -0.12 17.81
CA ALA A 64 9.53 1.19 17.25
C ALA A 64 10.70 2.18 17.30
N GLU A 65 11.54 2.14 18.35
CA GLU A 65 12.70 3.00 18.50
C GLU A 65 13.74 2.71 17.41
N SER A 66 14.04 1.43 17.19
CA SER A 66 14.94 1.00 16.11
C SER A 66 14.43 1.38 14.72
N LEU A 67 13.12 1.30 14.45
CA LEU A 67 12.55 1.71 13.17
C LEU A 67 12.58 3.24 13.00
N LEU A 68 12.34 4.02 14.06
CA LEU A 68 12.47 5.47 14.05
C LEU A 68 13.92 5.95 13.86
N GLU A 69 14.91 5.22 14.40
CA GLU A 69 16.32 5.50 14.18
C GLU A 69 16.72 5.28 12.71
N GLN A 70 16.12 4.27 12.05
CA GLN A 70 16.35 3.99 10.63
C GLN A 70 15.64 4.99 9.72
N ASN A 71 14.40 5.38 10.08
CA ASN A 71 13.62 6.33 9.32
C ASN A 71 12.73 7.17 10.24
N SER A 72 13.03 8.46 10.33
CA SER A 72 12.24 9.41 11.15
C SER A 72 10.81 9.66 10.62
N ASP A 73 10.50 9.26 9.39
CA ASP A 73 9.16 9.32 8.81
C ASP A 73 8.31 8.08 9.16
N PHE A 74 8.87 7.12 9.91
CA PHE A 74 8.12 5.96 10.38
C PHE A 74 6.93 6.38 11.24
N LEU A 75 5.75 5.96 10.81
CA LEU A 75 4.48 6.33 11.42
C LEU A 75 3.86 5.20 12.24
N GLY A 76 3.98 3.97 11.76
CA GLY A 76 3.32 2.83 12.35
C GLY A 76 3.44 1.56 11.51
N TYR A 77 2.65 0.56 11.83
CA TYR A 77 2.72 -0.74 11.18
C TYR A 77 1.32 -1.23 10.77
N LEU A 78 1.19 -1.72 9.53
CA LEU A 78 -0.05 -2.24 8.96
C LEU A 78 0.09 -3.74 8.69
N ALA A 79 -0.92 -4.53 9.11
CA ALA A 79 -1.02 -5.94 8.76
C ALA A 79 -2.46 -6.36 8.45
N ILE A 80 -2.60 -7.32 7.53
CA ILE A 80 -3.81 -8.12 7.33
C ILE A 80 -3.37 -9.58 7.51
N PRO A 81 -3.80 -10.27 8.57
CA PRO A 81 -3.40 -11.65 8.85
C PRO A 81 -3.64 -12.60 7.67
N ASP A 82 -2.78 -13.59 7.52
CA ASP A 82 -2.82 -14.61 6.46
C ASP A 82 -2.75 -14.04 5.04
N THR A 83 -2.16 -12.82 4.89
CA THR A 83 -1.90 -12.17 3.59
C THR A 83 -0.48 -11.63 3.53
N ASP A 84 -0.06 -11.16 2.34
CA ASP A 84 1.24 -10.49 2.15
C ASP A 84 1.21 -9.00 2.61
N ILE A 85 0.11 -8.52 3.19
CA ILE A 85 0.03 -7.15 3.72
C ILE A 85 0.58 -7.12 5.14
N ASN A 86 1.85 -6.74 5.25
CA ASN A 86 2.60 -6.70 6.50
C ASN A 86 3.77 -5.72 6.32
N PHE A 87 3.52 -4.43 6.60
CA PHE A 87 4.45 -3.36 6.23
C PHE A 87 4.58 -2.27 7.28
N PRO A 88 5.82 -1.75 7.51
CA PRO A 88 5.97 -0.45 8.14
C PRO A 88 5.37 0.62 7.23
N ILE A 89 4.68 1.58 7.83
CA ILE A 89 4.05 2.71 7.16
C ILE A 89 4.82 3.98 7.51
N VAL A 90 5.08 4.78 6.51
CA VAL A 90 5.76 6.07 6.65
C VAL A 90 4.83 7.22 6.27
N GLN A 91 5.14 8.44 6.71
CA GLN A 91 4.51 9.65 6.20
C GLN A 91 5.55 10.69 5.86
N GLY A 92 5.82 10.85 4.56
CA GLY A 92 6.76 11.85 4.06
C GLY A 92 6.15 13.25 3.97
N ARG A 93 6.97 14.21 3.54
CA ARG A 93 6.54 15.60 3.31
C ARG A 93 5.64 15.76 2.08
N ASP A 94 5.66 14.79 1.18
CA ASP A 94 4.87 14.75 -0.05
C ASP A 94 4.50 13.30 -0.40
N ASN A 95 3.62 13.14 -1.39
CA ASN A 95 3.16 11.84 -1.87
C ASN A 95 4.02 11.27 -3.01
N GLN A 96 5.24 11.76 -3.24
CA GLN A 96 6.12 11.36 -4.34
C GLN A 96 7.35 10.58 -3.87
N HIS A 97 7.94 10.96 -2.74
CA HIS A 97 9.21 10.42 -2.26
C HIS A 97 9.16 8.89 -2.16
N TYR A 98 8.20 8.36 -1.41
CA TYR A 98 8.08 6.92 -1.15
C TYR A 98 7.49 6.10 -2.32
N LEU A 99 7.19 6.72 -3.46
CA LEU A 99 6.93 6.00 -4.70
C LEU A 99 8.20 5.36 -5.30
N SER A 100 9.39 5.83 -4.92
CA SER A 100 10.66 5.36 -5.47
C SER A 100 11.76 5.22 -4.41
N HIS A 101 11.41 5.22 -3.14
CA HIS A 101 12.36 4.99 -2.04
C HIS A 101 11.80 3.95 -1.07
N ALA A 102 12.67 3.02 -0.67
CA ALA A 102 12.39 2.04 0.36
C ALA A 102 12.30 2.68 1.75
N PHE A 103 11.96 1.89 2.76
CA PHE A 103 11.87 2.33 4.15
C PHE A 103 13.16 2.98 4.67
N ASP A 104 14.33 2.45 4.31
CA ASP A 104 15.64 2.98 4.70
C ASP A 104 16.09 4.23 3.91
N GLY A 105 15.24 4.74 3.03
CA GLY A 105 15.51 5.88 2.16
C GLY A 105 16.33 5.56 0.92
N SER A 106 16.73 4.31 0.70
CA SER A 106 17.40 3.89 -0.54
C SER A 106 16.44 3.90 -1.74
N TYR A 107 16.99 4.07 -2.95
CA TYR A 107 16.17 3.98 -4.16
C TYR A 107 15.61 2.56 -4.32
N SER A 108 14.31 2.45 -4.57
CA SER A 108 13.62 1.19 -4.79
C SER A 108 12.44 1.35 -5.74
N VAL A 109 12.33 0.48 -6.75
CA VAL A 109 11.18 0.44 -7.65
C VAL A 109 9.89 -0.02 -6.95
N PHE A 110 10.01 -0.63 -5.78
CA PHE A 110 8.87 -1.04 -4.93
C PHE A 110 8.32 0.13 -4.12
N GLY A 111 9.11 1.18 -3.89
CA GLY A 111 8.73 2.26 -2.98
C GLY A 111 8.60 1.78 -1.53
N CYS A 112 7.80 2.47 -0.74
CA CYS A 112 7.36 2.09 0.60
C CYS A 112 5.88 2.45 0.76
N PRO A 113 5.04 1.65 1.41
CA PRO A 113 3.67 2.06 1.70
C PRO A 113 3.67 3.28 2.62
N PHE A 114 2.85 4.29 2.28
CA PHE A 114 2.87 5.57 2.97
C PHE A 114 1.47 6.14 3.18
N LEU A 115 1.28 6.84 4.30
CA LEU A 115 0.09 7.63 4.57
C LEU A 115 0.11 8.89 3.68
N ASP A 116 -1.01 9.16 3.01
CA ASP A 116 -1.20 10.36 2.20
C ASP A 116 -0.97 11.63 3.05
N ASN A 117 -0.15 12.57 2.55
CA ASN A 117 0.20 13.78 3.30
C ASN A 117 -0.97 14.77 3.49
N ARG A 118 -2.13 14.52 2.84
CA ARG A 118 -3.38 15.27 3.01
C ARG A 118 -4.24 14.74 4.15
N THR A 119 -3.92 13.55 4.68
CA THR A 119 -4.61 12.94 5.81
C THR A 119 -3.73 12.98 7.06
N ALA A 120 -4.34 13.25 8.21
CA ALA A 120 -3.62 13.28 9.49
C ALA A 120 -3.66 11.91 10.17
N PRO A 121 -2.60 11.49 10.87
CA PRO A 121 -2.57 10.20 11.57
C PRO A 121 -3.66 10.03 12.63
N ASP A 122 -4.13 11.13 13.21
CA ASP A 122 -5.21 11.20 14.20
C ASP A 122 -6.59 11.56 13.60
N GLY A 123 -6.68 11.62 12.25
CA GLY A 123 -7.90 11.97 11.54
C GLY A 123 -8.96 10.86 11.52
N ASP A 124 -10.19 11.23 11.10
CA ASP A 124 -11.29 10.28 10.86
C ASP A 124 -11.01 9.37 9.65
N ILE A 125 -10.19 9.85 8.70
CA ILE A 125 -9.87 9.15 7.46
C ILE A 125 -8.36 9.04 7.30
N LEU A 126 -7.91 7.81 7.12
CA LEU A 126 -6.54 7.45 6.80
C LEU A 126 -6.47 6.89 5.37
N VAL A 127 -5.55 7.37 4.55
CA VAL A 127 -5.35 6.83 3.20
C VAL A 127 -3.90 6.36 3.07
N ILE A 128 -3.70 5.05 2.98
CA ILE A 128 -2.38 4.45 2.78
C ILE A 128 -2.24 4.01 1.34
N HIS A 129 -1.19 4.48 0.68
CA HIS A 129 -0.83 4.14 -0.68
C HIS A 129 0.27 3.08 -0.71
N GLY A 130 0.19 2.18 -1.67
CA GLY A 130 1.26 1.24 -2.00
C GLY A 130 1.21 0.83 -3.47
N HIS A 131 2.35 0.47 -4.03
CA HIS A 131 2.43 0.03 -5.42
C HIS A 131 1.71 -1.30 -5.66
N ASN A 132 1.14 -1.42 -6.86
CA ASN A 132 0.78 -2.70 -7.46
C ASN A 132 1.88 -3.07 -8.48
N MET A 133 2.66 -4.10 -8.17
CA MET A 133 3.74 -4.59 -9.01
C MET A 133 3.27 -5.53 -10.12
N GLY A 134 1.98 -5.86 -10.15
CA GLY A 134 1.34 -6.69 -11.17
C GLY A 134 0.50 -7.83 -10.60
N SER A 135 -0.38 -8.39 -11.42
CA SER A 135 -1.39 -9.39 -11.00
C SER A 135 -0.84 -10.75 -10.55
N ASN A 136 0.43 -11.04 -10.83
CA ASN A 136 1.08 -12.29 -10.42
C ASN A 136 2.21 -12.03 -9.40
N ARG A 137 2.16 -10.88 -8.73
CA ARG A 137 3.14 -10.43 -7.74
C ARG A 137 2.45 -10.28 -6.39
N THR A 138 3.20 -10.43 -5.32
CA THR A 138 2.72 -10.27 -3.94
C THR A 138 3.34 -9.06 -3.25
N GLU A 139 4.40 -8.52 -3.83
CA GLU A 139 5.12 -7.39 -3.27
C GLU A 139 4.24 -6.15 -3.18
N MET A 140 4.43 -5.38 -2.15
CA MET A 140 3.69 -4.16 -1.84
C MET A 140 2.18 -4.43 -1.75
N PHE A 141 1.37 -3.60 -2.38
CA PHE A 141 -0.09 -3.73 -2.39
C PHE A 141 -0.62 -4.55 -3.58
N SER A 142 0.24 -5.39 -4.20
CA SER A 142 -0.21 -6.25 -5.31
C SER A 142 -1.24 -7.28 -4.87
N SER A 143 -1.10 -7.84 -3.68
CA SER A 143 -2.03 -8.83 -3.11
C SER A 143 -3.43 -8.25 -2.81
N LEU A 144 -3.59 -6.92 -2.71
CA LEU A 144 -4.90 -6.28 -2.58
C LEU A 144 -5.84 -6.59 -3.76
N LEU A 145 -5.30 -6.93 -4.94
CA LEU A 145 -6.11 -7.33 -6.08
C LEU A 145 -6.96 -8.58 -5.80
N SER A 146 -6.53 -9.45 -4.89
CA SER A 146 -7.27 -10.66 -4.48
C SER A 146 -8.59 -10.32 -3.77
N PHE A 147 -8.68 -9.17 -3.14
CA PHE A 147 -9.89 -8.68 -2.48
C PHE A 147 -11.03 -8.31 -3.44
N GLN A 148 -10.80 -8.30 -4.74
CA GLN A 148 -11.88 -8.17 -5.71
C GLN A 148 -12.79 -9.42 -5.73
N ALA A 149 -12.31 -10.56 -5.20
CA ALA A 149 -13.09 -11.77 -4.99
C ALA A 149 -13.74 -11.74 -3.60
N ALA A 150 -15.08 -11.71 -3.53
CA ALA A 150 -15.81 -11.61 -2.27
C ALA A 150 -15.48 -12.75 -1.28
N ALA A 151 -15.20 -13.96 -1.77
CA ALA A 151 -14.82 -15.09 -0.92
C ALA A 151 -13.46 -14.84 -0.21
N TYR A 152 -12.46 -14.35 -0.96
CA TYR A 152 -11.16 -13.99 -0.37
C TYR A 152 -11.29 -12.86 0.65
N ALA A 153 -12.04 -11.83 0.31
CA ALA A 153 -12.27 -10.69 1.19
C ALA A 153 -13.04 -11.07 2.48
N ALA A 154 -13.93 -12.06 2.42
CA ALA A 154 -14.62 -12.55 3.61
C ALA A 154 -13.70 -13.32 4.57
N GLU A 155 -12.69 -14.01 4.05
CA GLU A 155 -11.69 -14.75 4.83
C GLU A 155 -10.63 -13.81 5.45
N HIS A 156 -10.34 -12.65 4.82
CA HIS A 156 -9.29 -11.71 5.22
C HIS A 156 -9.87 -10.31 5.51
N ASN A 157 -11.00 -10.24 6.19
CA ASN A 157 -11.78 -9.00 6.33
C ASN A 157 -11.30 -8.07 7.45
N THR A 158 -10.22 -8.38 8.13
CA THR A 158 -9.72 -7.62 9.29
C THR A 158 -8.30 -7.14 9.02
N ALA A 159 -8.07 -5.84 9.21
CA ALA A 159 -6.76 -5.20 9.17
C ALA A 159 -6.42 -4.63 10.55
N TYR A 160 -5.14 -4.63 10.89
CA TYR A 160 -4.62 -4.04 12.12
C TYR A 160 -3.64 -2.93 11.76
N PHE A 161 -3.77 -1.80 12.44
CA PHE A 161 -2.87 -0.67 12.26
C PHE A 161 -2.42 -0.14 13.62
N SER A 162 -1.10 -0.11 13.83
CA SER A 162 -0.46 0.46 15.00
C SER A 162 0.18 1.79 14.64
N LEU A 163 0.04 2.80 15.49
CA LEU A 163 0.73 4.08 15.36
C LEU A 163 1.86 4.17 16.39
N THR A 164 2.95 4.85 16.06
CA THR A 164 4.07 5.11 16.97
C THR A 164 3.67 5.94 18.20
N SER A 165 2.52 6.63 18.13
CA SER A 165 1.92 7.37 19.25
C SER A 165 1.17 6.50 20.25
N PHE A 166 0.91 5.22 19.92
CA PHE A 166 0.25 4.27 20.81
C PHE A 166 1.25 3.69 21.82
N THR A 167 0.72 3.04 22.85
CA THR A 167 1.52 2.21 23.73
C THR A 167 2.13 1.06 22.90
N GLU A 168 3.33 0.63 23.27
CA GLU A 168 4.02 -0.45 22.58
C GLU A 168 3.14 -1.71 22.49
N GLY A 169 2.97 -2.21 21.27
CA GLY A 169 2.15 -3.38 20.95
C GLY A 169 0.67 -3.09 20.72
N GLU A 170 0.14 -1.92 21.09
CA GLU A 170 -1.26 -1.58 20.81
C GLU A 170 -1.51 -1.39 19.31
N SER A 171 -2.69 -1.81 18.87
CA SER A 171 -3.17 -1.63 17.50
C SER A 171 -4.66 -1.33 17.47
N GLU A 172 -5.06 -0.59 16.45
CA GLU A 172 -6.46 -0.43 16.08
C GLU A 172 -6.86 -1.57 15.14
N GLU A 173 -8.04 -2.15 15.39
CA GLU A 173 -8.66 -3.13 14.52
C GLU A 173 -9.62 -2.45 13.56
N PHE A 174 -9.53 -2.83 12.29
CA PHE A 174 -10.36 -2.32 11.21
C PHE A 174 -11.00 -3.47 10.45
N ARG A 175 -12.32 -3.42 10.25
CA ARG A 175 -13.07 -4.42 9.49
C ARG A 175 -13.44 -3.91 8.10
N LEU A 176 -13.33 -4.77 7.10
CA LEU A 176 -13.62 -4.43 5.71
C LEU A 176 -15.08 -4.00 5.53
N PHE A 177 -15.26 -2.81 4.96
CA PHE A 177 -16.55 -2.20 4.68
C PHE A 177 -16.88 -2.19 3.18
N ALA A 178 -15.91 -1.85 2.32
CA ALA A 178 -16.16 -1.76 0.89
C ALA A 178 -14.89 -2.04 0.08
N VAL A 179 -15.05 -2.58 -1.11
CA VAL A 179 -13.99 -2.72 -2.11
C VAL A 179 -14.48 -2.12 -3.41
N LEU A 180 -13.77 -1.14 -3.95
CA LEU A 180 -14.21 -0.43 -5.14
C LEU A 180 -13.05 -0.06 -6.07
N ASN A 181 -13.37 0.04 -7.36
CA ASN A 181 -12.48 0.63 -8.34
C ASN A 181 -12.91 2.08 -8.59
N LEU A 182 -11.98 3.01 -8.46
CA LEU A 182 -12.24 4.44 -8.59
C LEU A 182 -11.24 5.07 -9.55
N ASP A 183 -11.74 5.88 -10.49
CA ASP A 183 -10.92 6.74 -11.32
C ASP A 183 -10.37 7.90 -10.46
N VAL A 184 -9.07 8.20 -10.56
CA VAL A 184 -8.41 9.29 -9.80
C VAL A 184 -8.97 10.68 -10.15
N TYR A 185 -9.61 10.81 -11.31
CA TYR A 185 -10.28 12.05 -11.75
C TYR A 185 -11.76 12.08 -11.39
N SER A 186 -12.25 11.09 -10.61
CA SER A 186 -13.62 11.13 -10.10
C SER A 186 -13.83 12.34 -9.19
N GLU A 187 -15.06 12.84 -9.14
CA GLU A 187 -15.42 13.96 -8.24
C GLU A 187 -15.46 13.55 -6.75
N PHE A 188 -15.24 12.27 -6.43
CA PHE A 188 -15.26 11.78 -5.06
C PHE A 188 -13.93 12.04 -4.37
N ASP A 189 -13.93 12.99 -3.44
CA ASP A 189 -12.76 13.34 -2.63
C ASP A 189 -12.74 12.53 -1.33
N TYR A 190 -11.83 11.54 -1.27
CA TYR A 190 -11.54 10.76 -0.06
C TYR A 190 -10.22 11.19 0.61
N PHE A 191 -9.56 12.23 0.10
CA PHE A 191 -8.30 12.75 0.63
C PHE A 191 -8.52 13.86 1.65
N ARG A 192 -9.25 13.58 2.70
CA ARG A 192 -9.51 14.50 3.81
C ARG A 192 -9.31 13.83 5.15
N SER A 193 -8.98 14.59 6.19
CA SER A 193 -8.71 14.05 7.52
C SER A 193 -9.98 13.89 8.34
N HIS A 194 -10.99 14.77 8.16
CA HIS A 194 -12.18 14.84 9.01
C HIS A 194 -13.45 15.00 8.21
N PHE A 195 -14.57 14.64 8.81
CA PHE A 195 -15.90 14.92 8.30
C PHE A 195 -16.37 16.29 8.80
N ASP A 196 -17.05 17.04 7.93
CA ASP A 196 -17.61 18.35 8.28
C ASP A 196 -18.84 18.23 9.18
N SER A 197 -19.59 17.13 9.07
CA SER A 197 -20.78 16.83 9.86
C SER A 197 -21.11 15.33 9.86
N ALA A 198 -22.07 14.93 10.69
CA ALA A 198 -22.61 13.57 10.68
C ALA A 198 -23.32 13.24 9.36
N GLU A 199 -24.00 14.21 8.75
CA GLU A 199 -24.68 14.07 7.46
C GLU A 199 -23.67 13.84 6.33
N ASP A 200 -22.57 14.60 6.32
CA ASP A 200 -21.45 14.44 5.37
C ASP A 200 -20.84 13.04 5.48
N ARG A 201 -20.65 12.54 6.72
CA ARG A 201 -20.19 11.16 6.93
C ARG A 201 -21.15 10.12 6.35
N VAL A 202 -22.45 10.28 6.58
CA VAL A 202 -23.49 9.36 6.06
C VAL A 202 -23.49 9.36 4.54
N GLU A 203 -23.40 10.52 3.90
CA GLU A 203 -23.32 10.63 2.44
C GLU A 203 -22.06 9.95 1.89
N PHE A 204 -20.92 10.18 2.55
CA PHE A 204 -19.63 9.56 2.20
C PHE A 204 -19.71 8.02 2.26
N LEU A 205 -20.20 7.47 3.37
CA LEU A 205 -20.34 6.01 3.53
C LEU A 205 -21.35 5.42 2.54
N SER A 206 -22.45 6.13 2.27
CA SER A 206 -23.46 5.72 1.28
C SER A 206 -22.88 5.65 -0.13
N PHE A 207 -22.03 6.62 -0.49
CA PHE A 207 -21.33 6.59 -1.77
C PHE A 207 -20.42 5.35 -1.87
N LEU A 208 -19.58 5.09 -0.86
CA LEU A 208 -18.66 3.95 -0.83
C LEU A 208 -19.42 2.61 -0.94
N SER A 209 -20.47 2.45 -0.13
CA SER A 209 -21.31 1.23 -0.17
C SER A 209 -21.96 1.03 -1.55
N SER A 210 -22.50 2.09 -2.15
CA SER A 210 -23.14 2.03 -3.46
C SER A 210 -22.21 1.66 -4.62
N ARG A 211 -20.89 1.85 -4.45
CA ARG A 211 -19.85 1.58 -5.43
C ARG A 211 -19.03 0.34 -5.13
N SER A 212 -19.26 -0.30 -3.99
CA SER A 212 -18.55 -1.53 -3.62
C SER A 212 -18.85 -2.65 -4.61
N LEU A 213 -17.84 -3.46 -4.90
CA LEU A 213 -17.95 -4.62 -5.81
C LEU A 213 -18.89 -5.69 -5.27
N TYR A 214 -19.13 -5.71 -3.95
CA TYR A 214 -20.04 -6.61 -3.25
C TYR A 214 -20.48 -5.96 -1.93
N GLU A 215 -21.56 -6.46 -1.37
CA GLU A 215 -22.07 -6.03 -0.07
C GLU A 215 -21.27 -6.66 1.06
N THR A 216 -21.09 -5.91 2.15
CA THR A 216 -20.53 -6.37 3.43
C THR A 216 -21.57 -6.20 4.54
N ASP A 217 -21.44 -6.94 5.61
CA ASP A 217 -22.35 -6.91 6.77
C ASP A 217 -21.90 -5.92 7.86
N PHE A 218 -20.96 -5.04 7.55
CA PHE A 218 -20.37 -4.07 8.47
C PHE A 218 -20.57 -2.64 8.01
N SER A 219 -20.79 -1.72 8.95
CA SER A 219 -20.85 -0.28 8.71
C SER A 219 -19.93 0.47 9.69
N PRO A 220 -19.01 1.31 9.19
CA PRO A 220 -18.07 2.04 10.04
C PRO A 220 -18.78 3.09 10.92
N GLU A 221 -18.52 3.05 12.22
CA GLU A 221 -18.98 4.08 13.17
C GLU A 221 -17.87 5.07 13.55
N HIS A 222 -16.61 4.66 13.40
CA HIS A 222 -15.43 5.39 13.82
C HIS A 222 -14.52 5.73 12.62
N ARG A 223 -13.21 5.64 12.80
CA ARG A 223 -12.19 5.94 11.78
C ARG A 223 -12.32 5.04 10.55
N ILE A 224 -11.89 5.56 9.42
CA ILE A 224 -11.91 4.85 8.15
C ILE A 224 -10.47 4.75 7.63
N LEU A 225 -10.07 3.54 7.27
CA LEU A 225 -8.77 3.24 6.68
C LEU A 225 -8.97 2.84 5.21
N PHE A 226 -8.34 3.58 4.31
CA PHE A 226 -8.23 3.23 2.90
C PHE A 226 -6.86 2.62 2.61
N LEU A 227 -6.85 1.46 1.96
CA LEU A 227 -5.67 0.93 1.29
C LEU A 227 -5.85 1.15 -0.20
N SER A 228 -4.96 1.94 -0.80
CA SER A 228 -5.08 2.42 -2.18
C SER A 228 -3.93 1.92 -3.03
N THR A 229 -4.24 1.25 -4.15
CA THR A 229 -3.26 0.81 -5.12
C THR A 229 -3.73 0.99 -6.57
N CYS A 230 -2.81 0.96 -7.53
CA CYS A 230 -3.15 1.04 -8.95
C CYS A 230 -3.89 -0.22 -9.42
N ASN A 231 -4.96 -0.05 -10.18
CA ASN A 231 -5.65 -1.17 -10.85
C ASN A 231 -5.68 -0.99 -12.36
N ARG A 232 -4.54 -1.28 -13.01
CA ARG A 232 -4.35 -1.09 -14.45
C ARG A 232 -5.27 -1.95 -15.33
N ALA A 233 -5.91 -2.98 -14.78
CA ALA A 233 -6.91 -3.76 -15.51
C ALA A 233 -8.15 -2.92 -15.89
N TYR A 234 -8.42 -1.84 -15.15
CA TYR A 234 -9.53 -0.91 -15.37
C TYR A 234 -9.09 0.44 -15.96
N GLY A 235 -7.79 0.61 -16.25
CA GLY A 235 -7.20 1.82 -16.82
C GLY A 235 -6.01 2.33 -16.00
N GLU A 236 -5.14 3.14 -16.61
CA GLU A 236 -3.93 3.66 -15.96
C GLU A 236 -4.25 4.56 -14.76
N ASP A 237 -5.36 5.26 -14.82
CA ASP A 237 -5.82 6.21 -13.81
C ASP A 237 -6.76 5.58 -12.78
N ASN A 238 -6.96 4.25 -12.83
CA ASN A 238 -7.84 3.56 -11.91
C ASN A 238 -7.09 3.08 -10.66
N ARG A 239 -7.77 3.20 -9.51
CA ARG A 239 -7.31 2.71 -8.20
C ARG A 239 -8.26 1.64 -7.68
N LEU A 240 -7.69 0.58 -7.14
CA LEU A 240 -8.41 -0.30 -6.24
C LEU A 240 -8.31 0.31 -4.84
N LEU A 241 -9.47 0.49 -4.21
CA LEU A 241 -9.59 0.95 -2.84
C LEU A 241 -10.22 -0.16 -2.00
N LEU A 242 -9.51 -0.58 -0.96
CA LEU A 242 -10.08 -1.33 0.14
C LEU A 242 -10.40 -0.34 1.25
N VAL A 243 -11.63 -0.34 1.71
CA VAL A 243 -12.12 0.56 2.75
C VAL A 243 -12.46 -0.25 3.98
N PHE A 244 -11.78 0.03 5.06
CA PHE A 244 -12.00 -0.58 6.36
C PHE A 244 -12.54 0.45 7.34
N GLY A 245 -13.37 0.03 8.28
CA GLY A 245 -13.82 0.86 9.38
C GLY A 245 -13.34 0.31 10.70
N GLN A 246 -12.91 1.18 11.60
CA GLN A 246 -12.48 0.82 12.95
C GLN A 246 -13.62 0.16 13.72
N THR A 247 -13.33 -0.96 14.40
CA THR A 247 -14.35 -1.78 15.10
C THR A 247 -14.49 -1.42 16.57
N ASN A 248 -13.42 -1.03 17.26
CA ASN A 248 -13.41 -0.80 18.71
C ASN A 248 -12.78 0.54 19.10
N ILE A 249 -13.39 1.20 20.10
CA ILE A 249 -12.80 2.34 20.82
C ILE A 249 -12.36 1.91 22.25
N ASP A 250 -12.40 0.65 22.61
CA ASP A 250 -12.10 0.20 23.97
C ASP A 250 -10.59 0.04 24.21
N ALA A 251 -9.82 1.14 24.06
CA ALA A 251 -8.47 1.16 24.63
C ALA A 251 -7.95 2.59 24.81
N ALA A 252 -8.63 3.43 25.58
CA ALA A 252 -8.03 4.60 26.25
C ALA A 252 -9.04 5.23 27.22
N GLN A 253 -9.23 4.63 28.39
CA GLN A 253 -9.69 5.34 29.59
C GLN A 253 -8.69 5.18 30.72
#